data_cbb7bdbddfd06fae237b59f16a07d065
#
_entry.id   cbb7bdbddfd06fae237b59f16a07d065
#
_cell.length_a   1.000
_cell.length_b   1.000
_cell.length_c   1.000
_cell.angle_alpha   90.00
_cell.angle_beta   90.00
_cell.angle_gamma   90.00
#
_symmetry.space_group_name_H-M   'P 1'
#
loop_
_entity.id
_entity.type
_entity.pdbx_description
1 polymer ?
#
loop_
_entity_poly.entity_id
_entity_poly.type
_entity_poly.pdbx_seq_one_letter_code
_entity_poly.pdbx_strand_id
1 'polypeptide(L)'
;MATFGRGICIITGASKGFGRALAHEVSHSLEPGSVLLLVARSGTLLQDLKEELHSFSEKQHLIVHCIAVDLSTREGVNETVRIARQEAVNEIDHVLLINNAGSLGEISGFENFTDLEMVNSYLSFNVSSALALTAGILQVFPCRTGLRWNVVNVSSIFALKALPSWVLYCTAKAARKMMFSVLAEEEPNVKVLSYSPGPMDTEMQEDILRLTGTRHCLLPCQESAVKLVKLLHDNDFPSGKHLDFFEV
;
A
#
# COMPACT_ATOMS: atom_id res chain seq x y z
N MET A 1 11.84 20.93 4.10
CA MET A 1 11.72 19.44 4.05
C MET A 1 11.71 19.05 2.58
N ALA A 2 12.24 17.87 2.24
CA ALA A 2 12.11 17.38 0.87
C ALA A 2 10.63 17.10 0.57
N THR A 3 10.17 17.42 -0.64
CA THR A 3 8.80 17.18 -1.10
C THR A 3 8.80 16.23 -2.29
N PHE A 4 7.69 15.53 -2.50
CA PHE A 4 7.52 14.69 -3.70
C PHE A 4 7.24 15.52 -4.97
N GLY A 5 7.06 16.83 -4.84
CA GLY A 5 6.52 17.67 -5.89
C GLY A 5 4.98 17.60 -5.92
N ARG A 6 4.37 18.27 -6.91
CA ARG A 6 2.93 18.21 -7.14
C ARG A 6 2.57 16.86 -7.78
N GLY A 7 1.70 16.10 -7.15
CA GLY A 7 1.44 14.75 -7.63
C GLY A 7 0.15 14.14 -7.15
N ILE A 8 -0.01 12.86 -7.48
CA ILE A 8 -1.10 12.04 -6.96
C ILE A 8 -0.51 10.90 -6.13
N CYS A 9 -1.02 10.75 -4.91
CA CYS A 9 -0.71 9.63 -4.04
C CYS A 9 -1.95 8.78 -3.80
N ILE A 10 -1.82 7.48 -3.95
CA ILE A 10 -2.89 6.49 -3.76
C ILE A 10 -2.45 5.51 -2.68
N ILE A 11 -3.21 5.44 -1.58
CA ILE A 11 -2.91 4.53 -0.47
C ILE A 11 -4.07 3.56 -0.28
N THR A 12 -3.83 2.27 -0.51
CA THR A 12 -4.83 1.24 -0.24
C THR A 12 -4.76 0.76 1.22
N GLY A 13 -5.91 0.41 1.81
CA GLY A 13 -5.99 0.06 3.23
C GLY A 13 -5.71 1.25 4.15
N ALA A 14 -6.08 2.47 3.73
CA ALA A 14 -5.73 3.71 4.40
C ALA A 14 -6.51 3.97 5.72
N SER A 15 -7.60 3.24 5.98
CA SER A 15 -8.52 3.54 7.09
C SER A 15 -7.97 3.30 8.48
N LYS A 16 -6.93 2.46 8.63
CA LYS A 16 -6.35 2.07 9.94
C LYS A 16 -4.89 1.62 9.83
N GLY A 17 -4.25 1.45 10.98
CA GLY A 17 -2.91 0.88 11.10
C GLY A 17 -1.88 1.60 10.24
N PHE A 18 -1.06 0.83 9.55
CA PHE A 18 0.05 1.38 8.76
C PHE A 18 -0.42 2.29 7.61
N GLY A 19 -1.51 1.94 6.92
CA GLY A 19 -2.05 2.78 5.85
C GLY A 19 -2.49 4.16 6.33
N ARG A 20 -3.09 4.26 7.54
CA ARG A 20 -3.44 5.53 8.18
C ARG A 20 -2.19 6.35 8.54
N ALA A 21 -1.18 5.71 9.13
CA ALA A 21 0.08 6.37 9.44
C ALA A 21 0.79 6.90 8.17
N LEU A 22 0.77 6.12 7.09
CA LEU A 22 1.29 6.53 5.79
C LEU A 22 0.54 7.74 5.22
N ALA A 23 -0.79 7.79 5.37
CA ALA A 23 -1.58 8.94 4.90
C ALA A 23 -1.18 10.23 5.62
N HIS A 24 -0.93 10.17 6.92
CA HIS A 24 -0.40 11.31 7.68
C HIS A 24 0.98 11.73 7.18
N GLU A 25 1.94 10.81 7.08
CA GLU A 25 3.31 11.14 6.67
C GLU A 25 3.40 11.65 5.23
N VAL A 26 2.70 10.99 4.31
CA VAL A 26 2.68 11.38 2.91
C VAL A 26 2.05 12.76 2.72
N SER A 27 0.96 13.07 3.46
CA SER A 27 0.30 14.37 3.35
C SER A 27 1.25 15.53 3.63
N HIS A 28 2.20 15.36 4.57
CA HIS A 28 3.22 16.36 4.89
C HIS A 28 4.30 16.52 3.80
N SER A 29 4.39 15.56 2.91
CA SER A 29 5.43 15.48 1.87
C SER A 29 4.92 15.86 0.47
N LEU A 30 3.61 16.09 0.31
CA LEU A 30 2.99 16.53 -0.94
C LEU A 30 3.01 18.05 -1.07
N GLU A 31 3.22 18.54 -2.28
CA GLU A 31 3.13 19.99 -2.58
C GLU A 31 1.68 20.46 -2.78
N PRO A 32 1.43 21.77 -2.63
CA PRO A 32 0.11 22.34 -2.83
C PRO A 32 -0.53 21.97 -4.17
N GLY A 33 -1.82 21.64 -4.12
CA GLY A 33 -2.58 21.19 -5.30
C GLY A 33 -2.37 19.73 -5.67
N SER A 34 -1.66 18.94 -4.83
CA SER A 34 -1.58 17.50 -4.97
C SER A 34 -2.86 16.79 -4.55
N VAL A 35 -3.03 15.57 -5.01
CA VAL A 35 -4.20 14.72 -4.75
C VAL A 35 -3.80 13.53 -3.89
N LEU A 36 -4.57 13.27 -2.84
CA LEU A 36 -4.42 12.09 -1.97
C LEU A 36 -5.68 11.23 -2.05
N LEU A 37 -5.56 10.02 -2.61
CA LEU A 37 -6.64 9.04 -2.70
C LEU A 37 -6.50 8.02 -1.57
N LEU A 38 -7.43 8.03 -0.63
CA LEU A 38 -7.49 7.12 0.51
C LEU A 38 -8.51 6.03 0.22
N VAL A 39 -8.04 4.79 0.05
CA VAL A 39 -8.86 3.67 -0.41
C VAL A 39 -9.02 2.63 0.69
N ALA A 40 -10.24 2.30 1.10
CA ALA A 40 -10.55 1.22 2.05
C ALA A 40 -12.04 0.87 2.01
N ARG A 41 -12.45 -0.20 2.69
CA ARG A 41 -13.87 -0.59 2.79
C ARG A 41 -14.69 0.30 3.71
N SER A 42 -14.09 0.79 4.81
CA SER A 42 -14.79 1.62 5.80
C SER A 42 -14.76 3.09 5.40
N GLY A 43 -15.85 3.58 4.85
CA GLY A 43 -16.04 5.00 4.53
C GLY A 43 -15.99 5.90 5.76
N THR A 44 -16.54 5.45 6.90
CA THR A 44 -16.51 6.21 8.15
C THR A 44 -15.08 6.46 8.61
N LEU A 45 -14.26 5.41 8.72
CA LEU A 45 -12.86 5.56 9.14
C LEU A 45 -12.01 6.37 8.14
N LEU A 46 -12.36 6.34 6.84
CA LEU A 46 -11.72 7.21 5.86
C LEU A 46 -12.11 8.68 6.06
N GLN A 47 -13.38 8.93 6.41
CA GLN A 47 -13.84 10.29 6.67
C GLN A 47 -13.21 10.84 7.95
N ASP A 48 -13.11 10.04 9.02
CA ASP A 48 -12.41 10.41 10.25
C ASP A 48 -10.94 10.79 9.95
N LEU A 49 -10.26 9.98 9.13
CA LEU A 49 -8.89 10.28 8.70
C LEU A 49 -8.82 11.58 7.88
N LYS A 50 -9.76 11.80 6.97
CA LYS A 50 -9.83 13.05 6.19
C LYS A 50 -10.01 14.26 7.11
N GLU A 51 -10.82 14.15 8.13
CA GLU A 51 -11.03 15.21 9.13
C GLU A 51 -9.77 15.47 9.95
N GLU A 52 -9.02 14.44 10.35
CA GLU A 52 -7.72 14.60 11.00
C GLU A 52 -6.69 15.32 10.11
N LEU A 53 -6.71 15.03 8.82
CA LEU A 53 -5.83 15.68 7.85
C LEU A 53 -6.30 17.10 7.48
N HIS A 54 -7.52 17.50 7.83
CA HIS A 54 -8.18 18.72 7.32
C HIS A 54 -7.37 19.99 7.58
N SER A 55 -6.92 20.21 8.83
CA SER A 55 -6.18 21.42 9.19
C SER A 55 -4.86 21.57 8.43
N PHE A 56 -4.27 20.46 8.01
CA PHE A 56 -3.07 20.43 7.21
C PHE A 56 -3.38 20.52 5.72
N SER A 57 -4.37 19.75 5.24
CA SER A 57 -4.75 19.71 3.83
C SER A 57 -5.27 21.06 3.32
N GLU A 58 -5.99 21.81 4.14
CA GLU A 58 -6.41 23.18 3.78
C GLU A 58 -5.21 24.13 3.58
N LYS A 59 -4.26 24.11 4.52
CA LYS A 59 -3.05 24.96 4.43
C LYS A 59 -2.19 24.61 3.21
N GLN A 60 -2.15 23.36 2.84
CA GLN A 60 -1.39 22.85 1.68
C GLN A 60 -2.24 22.76 0.41
N HIS A 61 -3.54 23.14 0.45
CA HIS A 61 -4.44 22.99 -0.70
C HIS A 61 -4.43 21.58 -1.30
N LEU A 62 -4.36 20.53 -0.44
CA LEU A 62 -4.42 19.14 -0.88
C LEU A 62 -5.87 18.74 -1.18
N ILE A 63 -6.06 18.01 -2.26
CA ILE A 63 -7.34 17.40 -2.62
C ILE A 63 -7.38 15.99 -2.04
N VAL A 64 -8.22 15.73 -1.02
CA VAL A 64 -8.31 14.42 -0.36
C VAL A 64 -9.62 13.74 -0.72
N HIS A 65 -9.54 12.58 -1.37
CA HIS A 65 -10.68 11.71 -1.70
C HIS A 65 -10.71 10.47 -0.81
N CYS A 66 -11.87 10.21 -0.22
CA CYS A 66 -12.18 8.96 0.49
C CYS A 66 -12.91 8.02 -0.47
N ILE A 67 -12.29 6.91 -0.83
CA ILE A 67 -12.82 5.91 -1.76
C ILE A 67 -13.22 4.67 -0.97
N ALA A 68 -14.50 4.60 -0.61
CA ALA A 68 -15.06 3.50 0.18
C ALA A 68 -15.45 2.34 -0.75
N VAL A 69 -14.53 1.40 -0.98
CA VAL A 69 -14.71 0.27 -1.91
C VAL A 69 -14.08 -1.01 -1.37
N ASP A 70 -14.57 -2.15 -1.86
CA ASP A 70 -13.91 -3.45 -1.67
C ASP A 70 -13.01 -3.76 -2.87
N LEU A 71 -11.70 -3.73 -2.65
CA LEU A 71 -10.72 -4.03 -3.69
C LEU A 71 -10.66 -5.51 -4.08
N SER A 72 -11.36 -6.41 -3.37
CA SER A 72 -11.49 -7.81 -3.82
C SER A 72 -12.41 -7.94 -5.03
N THR A 73 -13.17 -6.89 -5.35
CA THR A 73 -14.14 -6.84 -6.46
C THR A 73 -13.58 -6.05 -7.65
N ARG A 74 -14.05 -6.41 -8.84
CA ARG A 74 -13.77 -5.67 -10.07
C ARG A 74 -14.26 -4.22 -9.96
N GLU A 75 -15.44 -4.04 -9.40
CA GLU A 75 -16.10 -2.75 -9.23
C GLU A 75 -15.25 -1.82 -8.36
N GLY A 76 -14.71 -2.32 -7.24
CA GLY A 76 -13.86 -1.55 -6.33
C GLY A 76 -12.56 -1.11 -6.97
N VAL A 77 -11.92 -1.99 -7.73
CA VAL A 77 -10.70 -1.66 -8.48
C VAL A 77 -11.02 -0.62 -9.57
N ASN A 78 -12.06 -0.86 -10.37
CA ASN A 78 -12.45 0.05 -11.45
C ASN A 78 -12.84 1.44 -10.93
N GLU A 79 -13.54 1.52 -9.81
CA GLU A 79 -13.93 2.80 -9.21
C GLU A 79 -12.71 3.58 -8.72
N THR A 80 -11.73 2.90 -8.12
CA THR A 80 -10.47 3.55 -7.71
C THR A 80 -9.72 4.11 -8.93
N VAL A 81 -9.59 3.32 -9.99
CA VAL A 81 -8.96 3.75 -11.25
C VAL A 81 -9.73 4.89 -11.92
N ARG A 82 -11.07 4.84 -11.88
CA ARG A 82 -11.94 5.89 -12.44
C ARG A 82 -11.72 7.23 -11.73
N ILE A 83 -11.67 7.24 -10.40
CA ILE A 83 -11.44 8.45 -9.61
C ILE A 83 -10.02 8.97 -9.88
N ALA A 84 -9.00 8.11 -9.88
CA ALA A 84 -7.65 8.50 -10.22
C ALA A 84 -7.55 9.16 -11.61
N ARG A 85 -8.31 8.65 -12.60
CA ARG A 85 -8.38 9.23 -13.95
C ARG A 85 -9.03 10.61 -13.97
N GLN A 86 -10.04 10.84 -13.14
CA GLN A 86 -10.69 12.17 -13.04
C GLN A 86 -9.75 13.23 -12.46
N GLU A 87 -8.84 12.80 -11.57
CA GLU A 87 -7.83 13.66 -10.95
C GLU A 87 -6.52 13.74 -11.76
N ALA A 88 -6.46 13.04 -12.91
CA ALA A 88 -5.33 13.12 -13.82
C ALA A 88 -5.26 14.51 -14.49
N VAL A 89 -4.57 15.42 -13.82
CA VAL A 89 -4.29 16.75 -14.33
C VAL A 89 -2.98 16.76 -15.11
N ASN A 90 -2.87 17.65 -16.10
CA ASN A 90 -1.74 17.67 -17.03
C ASN A 90 -0.38 18.07 -16.41
N GLU A 91 -0.36 18.55 -15.19
CA GLU A 91 0.82 19.12 -14.53
C GLU A 91 1.11 18.42 -13.19
N ILE A 92 1.32 17.11 -13.23
CA ILE A 92 1.84 16.36 -12.08
C ILE A 92 3.28 15.94 -12.34
N ASP A 93 4.11 16.04 -11.31
CA ASP A 93 5.52 15.66 -11.31
C ASP A 93 5.74 14.26 -10.74
N HIS A 94 4.74 13.74 -10.00
CA HIS A 94 4.91 12.51 -9.25
C HIS A 94 3.61 11.70 -9.15
N VAL A 95 3.72 10.39 -9.34
CA VAL A 95 2.71 9.39 -9.01
C VAL A 95 3.28 8.44 -7.97
N LEU A 96 2.60 8.31 -6.83
CA LEU A 96 2.94 7.38 -5.77
C LEU A 96 1.77 6.43 -5.53
N LEU A 97 1.95 5.15 -5.79
CA LEU A 97 0.98 4.10 -5.47
C LEU A 97 1.50 3.23 -4.33
N ILE A 98 0.81 3.22 -3.20
CA ILE A 98 1.12 2.38 -2.05
C ILE A 98 0.09 1.25 -1.94
N ASN A 99 0.48 0.07 -2.39
CA ASN A 99 -0.27 -1.17 -2.25
C ASN A 99 -0.11 -1.72 -0.82
N ASN A 100 -0.86 -1.14 0.12
CA ASN A 100 -0.82 -1.52 1.54
C ASN A 100 -1.96 -2.47 1.93
N ALA A 101 -3.14 -2.38 1.32
CA ALA A 101 -4.27 -3.26 1.62
C ALA A 101 -3.87 -4.75 1.64
N GLY A 102 -4.32 -5.43 2.68
CA GLY A 102 -4.07 -6.86 2.87
C GLY A 102 -4.68 -7.36 4.18
N SER A 103 -4.80 -8.66 4.29
CA SER A 103 -5.31 -9.36 5.48
C SER A 103 -4.42 -10.53 5.84
N LEU A 104 -4.52 -10.97 7.11
CA LEU A 104 -3.77 -12.13 7.59
C LEU A 104 -4.23 -13.42 6.93
N GLY A 105 -5.55 -13.58 6.77
CA GLY A 105 -6.16 -14.84 6.37
C GLY A 105 -6.20 -15.86 7.51
N GLU A 106 -6.58 -17.07 7.18
CA GLU A 106 -6.62 -18.18 8.13
C GLU A 106 -5.21 -18.69 8.43
N ILE A 107 -4.94 -18.91 9.72
CA ILE A 107 -3.72 -19.54 10.22
C ILE A 107 -4.07 -20.98 10.56
N SER A 108 -3.63 -21.92 9.72
CA SER A 108 -3.99 -23.34 9.85
C SER A 108 -2.95 -24.24 9.19
N GLY A 109 -2.97 -25.55 9.52
CA GLY A 109 -2.14 -26.55 8.84
C GLY A 109 -2.48 -26.63 7.36
N PHE A 110 -1.48 -26.95 6.54
CA PHE A 110 -1.61 -26.99 5.08
C PHE A 110 -2.76 -27.89 4.61
N GLU A 111 -2.98 -29.01 5.29
CA GLU A 111 -4.02 -30.00 4.99
C GLU A 111 -5.46 -29.48 5.16
N ASN A 112 -5.65 -28.38 5.86
CA ASN A 112 -6.98 -27.81 6.12
C ASN A 112 -7.48 -26.91 4.98
N PHE A 113 -6.62 -26.51 4.04
CA PHE A 113 -6.98 -25.61 2.92
C PHE A 113 -7.59 -26.36 1.74
N THR A 114 -8.72 -27.03 1.96
CA THR A 114 -9.46 -27.79 0.94
C THR A 114 -10.58 -26.99 0.26
N ASP A 115 -10.96 -25.84 0.82
CA ASP A 115 -11.96 -24.94 0.25
C ASP A 115 -11.32 -24.01 -0.77
N LEU A 116 -11.47 -24.36 -2.05
CA LEU A 116 -10.93 -23.58 -3.17
C LEU A 116 -11.53 -22.18 -3.26
N GLU A 117 -12.80 -22.01 -2.91
CA GLU A 117 -13.49 -20.69 -2.98
C GLU A 117 -12.92 -19.74 -1.92
N MET A 118 -12.71 -20.21 -0.71
CA MET A 118 -12.07 -19.47 0.36
C MET A 118 -10.64 -19.05 -0.03
N VAL A 119 -9.84 -19.98 -0.56
CA VAL A 119 -8.47 -19.68 -1.04
C VAL A 119 -8.49 -18.65 -2.16
N ASN A 120 -9.37 -18.81 -3.16
CA ASN A 120 -9.49 -17.87 -4.28
C ASN A 120 -9.93 -16.48 -3.81
N SER A 121 -10.89 -16.39 -2.89
CA SER A 121 -11.33 -15.13 -2.31
C SER A 121 -10.20 -14.40 -1.58
N TYR A 122 -9.41 -15.15 -0.80
CA TYR A 122 -8.23 -14.60 -0.12
C TYR A 122 -7.19 -14.08 -1.12
N LEU A 123 -6.85 -14.82 -2.16
CA LEU A 123 -5.89 -14.45 -3.18
C LEU A 123 -6.40 -13.29 -4.04
N SER A 124 -7.71 -13.26 -4.34
CA SER A 124 -8.34 -12.14 -5.05
C SER A 124 -8.08 -10.82 -4.33
N PHE A 125 -8.33 -10.77 -3.03
CA PHE A 125 -8.08 -9.55 -2.24
C PHE A 125 -6.59 -9.25 -2.07
N ASN A 126 -5.78 -10.24 -1.68
CA ASN A 126 -4.40 -9.98 -1.27
C ASN A 126 -3.40 -9.91 -2.43
N VAL A 127 -3.71 -10.46 -3.60
CA VAL A 127 -2.80 -10.55 -4.77
C VAL A 127 -3.41 -9.89 -6.00
N SER A 128 -4.55 -10.41 -6.49
CA SER A 128 -5.11 -9.99 -7.78
C SER A 128 -5.52 -8.52 -7.78
N SER A 129 -6.06 -8.02 -6.66
CA SER A 129 -6.44 -6.61 -6.51
C SER A 129 -5.25 -5.67 -6.70
N ALA A 130 -4.10 -6.00 -6.09
CA ALA A 130 -2.90 -5.17 -6.20
C ALA A 130 -2.34 -5.16 -7.64
N LEU A 131 -2.39 -6.30 -8.34
CA LEU A 131 -2.01 -6.38 -9.76
C LEU A 131 -2.92 -5.52 -10.62
N ALA A 132 -4.24 -5.75 -10.53
CA ALA A 132 -5.23 -5.08 -11.37
C ALA A 132 -5.25 -3.56 -11.13
N LEU A 133 -5.17 -3.14 -9.86
CA LEU A 133 -5.10 -1.74 -9.52
C LEU A 133 -3.83 -1.09 -10.07
N THR A 134 -2.67 -1.70 -9.85
CA THR A 134 -1.39 -1.16 -10.33
C THR A 134 -1.39 -1.02 -11.85
N ALA A 135 -1.82 -2.04 -12.57
CA ALA A 135 -1.95 -2.00 -14.03
C ALA A 135 -2.91 -0.89 -14.49
N GLY A 136 -4.07 -0.75 -13.83
CA GLY A 136 -5.04 0.30 -14.13
C GLY A 136 -4.48 1.71 -13.90
N ILE A 137 -3.73 1.93 -12.83
CA ILE A 137 -3.11 3.24 -12.54
C ILE A 137 -1.97 3.55 -13.50
N LEU A 138 -1.15 2.56 -13.90
CA LEU A 138 -0.14 2.74 -14.95
C LEU A 138 -0.77 3.16 -16.29
N GLN A 139 -1.93 2.63 -16.65
CA GLN A 139 -2.67 3.04 -17.85
C GLN A 139 -3.23 4.48 -17.75
N VAL A 140 -3.59 4.92 -16.55
CA VAL A 140 -4.06 6.30 -16.32
C VAL A 140 -2.93 7.31 -16.42
N PHE A 141 -1.75 6.96 -15.89
CA PHE A 141 -0.58 7.83 -15.85
C PHE A 141 0.60 7.19 -16.60
N PRO A 142 0.58 7.15 -17.94
CA PRO A 142 1.67 6.56 -18.71
C PRO A 142 2.99 7.29 -18.42
N CYS A 143 4.08 6.52 -18.39
CA CYS A 143 5.42 7.06 -18.16
C CYS A 143 5.75 8.13 -19.22
N ARG A 144 6.24 9.27 -18.76
CA ARG A 144 6.66 10.40 -19.60
C ARG A 144 7.83 11.14 -18.97
N THR A 145 8.59 11.84 -19.77
CA THR A 145 9.68 12.68 -19.29
C THR A 145 9.19 13.68 -18.24
N GLY A 146 9.88 13.78 -17.13
CA GLY A 146 9.53 14.67 -16.01
C GLY A 146 8.54 14.09 -15.01
N LEU A 147 7.86 12.97 -15.31
CA LEU A 147 6.98 12.31 -14.36
C LEU A 147 7.75 11.23 -13.58
N ARG A 148 7.88 11.42 -12.28
CA ARG A 148 8.43 10.41 -11.37
C ARG A 148 7.36 9.41 -10.96
N TRP A 149 7.70 8.13 -10.97
CA TRP A 149 6.82 7.06 -10.58
C TRP A 149 7.41 6.24 -9.43
N ASN A 150 6.63 6.08 -8.37
CA ASN A 150 6.96 5.15 -7.28
C ASN A 150 5.79 4.20 -7.03
N VAL A 151 6.09 2.91 -6.99
CA VAL A 151 5.17 1.86 -6.57
C VAL A 151 5.73 1.18 -5.34
N VAL A 152 4.98 1.21 -4.25
CA VAL A 152 5.31 0.53 -3.01
C VAL A 152 4.41 -0.67 -2.82
N ASN A 153 5.00 -1.84 -2.64
CA ASN A 153 4.35 -3.04 -2.15
C ASN A 153 4.62 -3.19 -0.66
N VAL A 154 3.61 -3.03 0.19
CA VAL A 154 3.76 -3.34 1.62
C VAL A 154 3.83 -4.86 1.78
N SER A 155 5.04 -5.32 2.03
CA SER A 155 5.46 -6.72 2.06
C SER A 155 5.53 -7.25 3.51
N SER A 156 6.29 -8.30 3.70
CA SER A 156 6.65 -8.90 4.98
C SER A 156 7.91 -9.74 4.78
N ILE A 157 8.66 -9.98 5.85
CA ILE A 157 9.74 -10.97 5.86
C ILE A 157 9.24 -12.37 5.43
N PHE A 158 7.96 -12.67 5.64
CA PHE A 158 7.32 -13.90 5.21
C PHE A 158 7.02 -13.98 3.70
N ALA A 159 7.35 -12.96 2.94
CA ALA A 159 7.48 -13.07 1.49
C ALA A 159 8.76 -13.82 1.07
N LEU A 160 9.73 -13.95 1.98
CA LEU A 160 11.06 -14.54 1.76
C LEU A 160 11.28 -15.81 2.59
N LYS A 161 10.54 -15.97 3.67
CA LYS A 161 10.70 -17.08 4.62
C LYS A 161 9.36 -17.76 4.86
N ALA A 162 9.37 -19.09 4.80
CA ALA A 162 8.19 -19.88 5.15
C ALA A 162 8.00 -19.91 6.68
N LEU A 163 6.73 -19.85 7.09
CA LEU A 163 6.31 -20.02 8.47
C LEU A 163 5.22 -21.10 8.52
N PRO A 164 5.38 -22.17 9.32
CA PRO A 164 4.36 -23.22 9.47
C PRO A 164 2.98 -22.63 9.80
N SER A 165 1.93 -23.18 9.23
CA SER A 165 0.53 -22.76 9.36
C SER A 165 0.16 -21.43 8.69
N TRP A 166 1.09 -20.73 8.03
CA TRP A 166 0.87 -19.42 7.41
C TRP A 166 0.80 -19.48 5.88
N VAL A 167 0.32 -20.59 5.32
CA VAL A 167 0.39 -20.85 3.88
C VAL A 167 -0.23 -19.72 3.05
N LEU A 168 -1.43 -19.25 3.40
CA LEU A 168 -2.11 -18.17 2.65
C LEU A 168 -1.29 -16.88 2.69
N TYR A 169 -0.88 -16.45 3.87
CA TYR A 169 -0.15 -15.20 4.06
C TYR A 169 1.21 -15.21 3.35
N CYS A 170 2.02 -16.25 3.58
CA CYS A 170 3.32 -16.40 2.94
C CYS A 170 3.18 -16.43 1.41
N THR A 171 2.22 -17.22 0.90
CA THR A 171 1.97 -17.33 -0.55
C THR A 171 1.58 -15.98 -1.14
N ALA A 172 0.65 -15.26 -0.53
CA ALA A 172 0.23 -13.96 -1.04
C ALA A 172 1.37 -12.92 -1.01
N LYS A 173 2.15 -12.87 0.07
CA LYS A 173 3.28 -11.95 0.18
C LYS A 173 4.41 -12.30 -0.80
N ALA A 174 4.70 -13.58 -1.00
CA ALA A 174 5.67 -14.06 -2.00
C ALA A 174 5.20 -13.76 -3.44
N ALA A 175 3.93 -14.02 -3.75
CA ALA A 175 3.34 -13.71 -5.04
C ALA A 175 3.43 -12.20 -5.35
N ARG A 176 3.06 -11.36 -4.40
CA ARG A 176 3.19 -9.89 -4.55
C ARG A 176 4.64 -9.45 -4.74
N LYS A 177 5.58 -10.02 -3.97
CA LYS A 177 7.01 -9.70 -4.14
C LYS A 177 7.47 -10.00 -5.57
N MET A 178 7.15 -11.20 -6.09
CA MET A 178 7.54 -11.57 -7.46
C MET A 178 6.86 -10.68 -8.50
N MET A 179 5.57 -10.45 -8.37
CA MET A 179 4.79 -9.59 -9.26
C MET A 179 5.39 -8.18 -9.38
N PHE A 180 5.76 -7.57 -8.25
CA PHE A 180 6.37 -6.23 -8.26
C PHE A 180 7.85 -6.25 -8.66
N SER A 181 8.55 -7.38 -8.54
CA SER A 181 9.87 -7.54 -9.14
C SER A 181 9.79 -7.58 -10.66
N VAL A 182 8.78 -8.26 -11.23
CA VAL A 182 8.52 -8.25 -12.68
C VAL A 182 8.19 -6.84 -13.17
N LEU A 183 7.35 -6.09 -12.47
CA LEU A 183 7.05 -4.70 -12.81
C LEU A 183 8.33 -3.85 -12.88
N ALA A 184 9.27 -4.03 -11.96
CA ALA A 184 10.52 -3.28 -11.95
C ALA A 184 11.42 -3.56 -13.18
N GLU A 185 11.35 -4.78 -13.73
CA GLU A 185 12.09 -5.16 -14.95
C GLU A 185 11.37 -4.67 -16.23
N GLU A 186 10.03 -4.72 -16.25
CA GLU A 186 9.24 -4.31 -17.41
C GLU A 186 9.17 -2.79 -17.57
N GLU A 187 9.15 -2.04 -16.45
CA GLU A 187 8.95 -0.59 -16.42
C GLU A 187 10.15 0.11 -15.74
N PRO A 188 11.29 0.27 -16.43
CA PRO A 188 12.51 0.83 -15.82
C PRO A 188 12.37 2.30 -15.37
N ASN A 189 11.34 3.01 -15.84
CA ASN A 189 11.02 4.37 -15.41
C ASN A 189 10.12 4.41 -14.17
N VAL A 190 9.67 3.25 -13.67
CA VAL A 190 8.89 3.11 -12.44
C VAL A 190 9.80 2.59 -11.33
N LYS A 191 9.95 3.37 -10.28
CA LYS A 191 10.72 2.94 -9.10
C LYS A 191 9.83 2.06 -8.22
N VAL A 192 10.19 0.80 -8.06
CA VAL A 192 9.40 -0.20 -7.33
C VAL A 192 10.12 -0.62 -6.06
N LEU A 193 9.41 -0.59 -4.93
CA LEU A 193 9.92 -1.01 -3.62
C LEU A 193 8.97 -2.02 -2.98
N SER A 194 9.47 -3.18 -2.58
CA SER A 194 8.80 -4.04 -1.62
C SER A 194 9.33 -3.73 -0.22
N TYR A 195 8.47 -3.21 0.66
CA TYR A 195 8.86 -2.77 2.00
C TYR A 195 8.20 -3.65 3.07
N SER A 196 9.01 -4.26 3.94
CA SER A 196 8.56 -4.98 5.14
C SER A 196 8.60 -4.03 6.33
N PRO A 197 7.44 -3.60 6.85
CA PRO A 197 7.37 -2.50 7.83
C PRO A 197 7.71 -2.92 9.27
N GLY A 198 8.05 -4.18 9.52
CA GLY A 198 8.22 -4.74 10.85
C GLY A 198 6.89 -5.10 11.54
N PRO A 199 6.95 -5.64 12.75
CA PRO A 199 5.77 -5.93 13.56
C PRO A 199 5.24 -4.61 14.18
N MET A 200 4.10 -4.15 13.72
CA MET A 200 3.52 -2.86 14.12
C MET A 200 2.29 -3.06 15.03
N ASP A 201 2.02 -2.09 15.89
CA ASP A 201 0.81 -2.06 16.72
C ASP A 201 -0.44 -1.85 15.84
N THR A 202 -1.11 -2.96 15.53
CA THR A 202 -2.27 -3.03 14.61
C THR A 202 -3.18 -4.17 15.01
N GLU A 203 -4.46 -4.10 14.61
CA GLU A 203 -5.42 -5.19 14.77
C GLU A 203 -4.90 -6.53 14.20
N MET A 204 -4.12 -6.52 13.12
CA MET A 204 -3.50 -7.72 12.58
C MET A 204 -2.57 -8.40 13.59
N GLN A 205 -1.86 -7.64 14.41
CA GLN A 205 -1.00 -8.20 15.47
C GLN A 205 -1.82 -8.70 16.67
N GLU A 206 -2.96 -8.08 16.96
CA GLU A 206 -3.91 -8.62 17.93
C GLU A 206 -4.46 -9.98 17.46
N ASP A 207 -4.81 -10.08 16.17
CA ASP A 207 -5.24 -11.34 15.56
C ASP A 207 -4.13 -12.40 15.61
N ILE A 208 -2.88 -12.04 15.31
CA ILE A 208 -1.72 -12.95 15.41
C ILE A 208 -1.58 -13.45 16.85
N LEU A 209 -1.61 -12.55 17.83
CA LEU A 209 -1.52 -12.95 19.24
C LEU A 209 -2.68 -13.90 19.63
N ARG A 210 -3.91 -13.57 19.23
CA ARG A 210 -5.09 -14.37 19.52
C ARG A 210 -5.04 -15.75 18.89
N LEU A 211 -4.57 -15.86 17.64
CA LEU A 211 -4.57 -17.11 16.87
C LEU A 211 -3.36 -18.00 17.15
N THR A 212 -2.21 -17.41 17.47
CA THR A 212 -0.93 -18.16 17.59
C THR A 212 -0.34 -18.13 19.00
N GLY A 213 -0.81 -17.26 19.88
CA GLY A 213 -0.19 -17.00 21.18
C GLY A 213 1.16 -16.25 21.10
N THR A 214 1.63 -15.90 19.92
CA THR A 214 2.93 -15.26 19.72
C THR A 214 2.86 -13.78 20.02
N ARG A 215 3.77 -13.29 20.88
CA ARG A 215 3.94 -11.88 21.18
C ARG A 215 5.19 -11.34 20.48
N HIS A 216 5.04 -10.22 19.79
CA HIS A 216 6.15 -9.49 19.22
C HIS A 216 6.38 -8.18 20.00
N CYS A 217 7.59 -7.64 19.95
CA CYS A 217 7.83 -6.25 20.32
C CYS A 217 7.28 -5.38 19.17
N LEU A 218 6.21 -4.66 19.44
CA LEU A 218 5.49 -3.89 18.41
C LEU A 218 6.09 -2.50 18.27
N LEU A 219 6.20 -2.06 17.02
CA LEU A 219 6.59 -0.70 16.66
C LEU A 219 5.34 0.17 16.48
N PRO A 220 5.38 1.45 16.83
CA PRO A 220 4.39 2.40 16.38
C PRO A 220 4.34 2.44 14.85
N CYS A 221 3.15 2.40 14.26
CA CYS A 221 3.00 2.49 12.79
C CYS A 221 3.68 3.73 12.21
N GLN A 222 3.68 4.82 12.98
CA GLN A 222 4.29 6.09 12.61
C GLN A 222 5.80 5.98 12.35
N GLU A 223 6.54 5.26 13.18
CA GLU A 223 8.00 5.10 13.01
C GLU A 223 8.33 4.43 11.66
N SER A 224 7.58 3.38 11.31
CA SER A 224 7.76 2.69 10.05
C SER A 224 7.31 3.55 8.85
N ALA A 225 6.25 4.36 9.02
CA ALA A 225 5.78 5.27 7.98
C ALA A 225 6.79 6.39 7.69
N VAL A 226 7.36 7.02 8.72
CA VAL A 226 8.42 8.03 8.59
C VAL A 226 9.62 7.46 7.84
N LYS A 227 10.04 6.24 8.19
CA LYS A 227 11.17 5.57 7.56
C LYS A 227 10.93 5.27 6.09
N LEU A 228 9.74 4.75 5.75
CA LEU A 228 9.37 4.50 4.35
C LEU A 228 9.31 5.81 3.54
N VAL A 229 8.67 6.84 4.06
CA VAL A 229 8.57 8.14 3.37
C VAL A 229 9.97 8.73 3.14
N LYS A 230 10.87 8.63 4.12
CA LYS A 230 12.27 9.05 3.96
C LYS A 230 12.97 8.26 2.85
N LEU A 231 12.84 6.93 2.81
CA LEU A 231 13.40 6.10 1.73
C LEU A 231 12.91 6.54 0.34
N LEU A 232 11.62 6.87 0.23
CA LEU A 232 11.03 7.33 -1.03
C LEU A 232 11.55 8.72 -1.42
N HIS A 233 11.83 9.60 -0.47
CA HIS A 233 12.45 10.90 -0.72
C HIS A 233 13.90 10.77 -1.18
N ASP A 234 14.70 10.00 -0.43
CA ASP A 234 16.10 9.77 -0.74
C ASP A 234 16.24 9.03 -2.09
N ASN A 235 15.25 8.20 -2.42
CA ASN A 235 15.15 7.44 -3.68
C ASN A 235 16.41 6.62 -4.01
N ASP A 236 17.23 6.33 -2.98
CA ASP A 236 18.50 5.63 -3.09
C ASP A 236 18.35 4.14 -2.79
N PHE A 237 17.58 3.46 -3.64
CA PHE A 237 17.44 2.00 -3.62
C PHE A 237 17.28 1.48 -5.06
N PRO A 238 17.78 0.27 -5.37
CA PRO A 238 17.52 -0.37 -6.65
C PRO A 238 16.02 -0.67 -6.84
N SER A 239 15.45 -0.39 -8.03
CA SER A 239 14.07 -0.79 -8.36
C SER A 239 13.90 -2.31 -8.21
N GLY A 240 12.75 -2.76 -7.72
CA GLY A 240 12.47 -4.17 -7.44
C GLY A 240 13.06 -4.70 -6.12
N LYS A 241 13.80 -3.88 -5.37
CA LYS A 241 14.41 -4.29 -4.09
C LYS A 241 13.34 -4.60 -3.04
N HIS A 242 13.64 -5.59 -2.20
CA HIS A 242 12.94 -5.84 -0.94
C HIS A 242 13.80 -5.27 0.19
N LEU A 243 13.22 -4.38 0.99
CA LEU A 243 13.86 -3.79 2.18
C LEU A 243 13.02 -4.04 3.42
N ASP A 244 13.68 -4.38 4.51
CA ASP A 244 13.04 -4.54 5.82
C ASP A 244 13.28 -3.30 6.69
N PHE A 245 12.32 -2.98 7.56
CA PHE A 245 12.42 -1.85 8.50
C PHE A 245 13.72 -1.85 9.29
N PHE A 246 14.22 -3.02 9.67
CA PHE A 246 15.44 -3.15 10.47
C PHE A 246 16.74 -3.07 9.67
N GLU A 247 16.66 -3.05 8.33
CA GLU A 247 17.81 -2.97 7.42
C GLU A 247 18.08 -1.54 6.91
N VAL A 248 17.16 -0.61 7.15
CA VAL A 248 17.20 0.76 6.58
C VAL A 248 17.10 1.82 7.67
#